data_c93c0615d4956b126bff12d838a2e3cf
#
_entry.id   c93c0615d4956b126bff12d838a2e3cf
#
_cell.length_a   1.000
_cell.length_b   1.000
_cell.length_c   1.000
_cell.angle_alpha   90.00
_cell.angle_beta   90.00
_cell.angle_gamma   90.00
#
_symmetry.space_group_name_H-M   'P 1'
#
loop_
_entity.id
_entity.type
_entity.pdbx_description
1 polymer ?
#
loop_
_entity_poly.entity_id
_entity_poly.type
_entity_poly.pdbx_seq_one_letter_code
_entity_poly.pdbx_strand_id
1 'polypeptide(L)'
;MGNLRILISLTTNDNDYQVEQANAAEQAAQKHGIDLKIIYSDNDAINQSTQILKVIQEVEEADRPNAIIFEPVGGTALPQVARAAVNQGIAWVVLNREATYVPELRGLGKAPVFIVTVDHIEIGRIQAEQCAALLPRGGAVLYMQGPSENSAAKDRAKGMLEKKPANLHLINLKGQWTEESAQRAVRSWLKLTTTRKTVIDLVAAQDDAMAIGIRKAFQEVPNEVERERWLS
;
A
#
# COMPACT_ATOMS: atom_id res chain seq x y z
N MET A 1 11.36 -34.26 -8.50
CA MET A 1 11.55 -32.82 -8.44
C MET A 1 11.20 -32.40 -7.02
N GLY A 2 12.10 -31.69 -6.29
CA GLY A 2 11.77 -31.17 -4.96
C GLY A 2 10.64 -30.12 -5.05
N ASN A 3 9.87 -29.96 -3.97
CA ASN A 3 8.86 -28.92 -3.90
C ASN A 3 9.50 -27.55 -4.07
N LEU A 4 8.83 -26.66 -4.82
CA LEU A 4 9.24 -25.26 -4.96
C LEU A 4 9.19 -24.61 -3.57
N ARG A 5 10.26 -23.93 -3.17
CA ARG A 5 10.34 -23.15 -1.92
C ARG A 5 10.24 -21.67 -2.23
N ILE A 6 9.31 -21.00 -1.59
CA ILE A 6 9.07 -19.57 -1.80
C ILE A 6 9.11 -18.84 -0.46
N LEU A 7 9.89 -17.78 -0.40
CA LEU A 7 9.84 -16.80 0.68
C LEU A 7 8.95 -15.64 0.27
N ILE A 8 7.98 -15.28 1.10
CA ILE A 8 7.23 -14.03 0.96
C ILE A 8 7.59 -13.10 2.12
N SER A 9 7.99 -11.85 1.79
CA SER A 9 8.26 -10.80 2.78
C SER A 9 7.22 -9.70 2.62
N LEU A 10 6.36 -9.58 3.63
CA LEU A 10 5.29 -8.58 3.72
C LEU A 10 5.70 -7.45 4.66
N THR A 11 5.01 -6.31 4.55
CA THR A 11 5.36 -5.11 5.33
C THR A 11 4.97 -5.24 6.79
N THR A 12 3.79 -5.81 7.07
CA THR A 12 3.21 -5.94 8.42
C THR A 12 2.13 -7.02 8.45
N ASN A 13 1.70 -7.43 9.61
CA ASN A 13 0.54 -8.30 9.82
C ASN A 13 -0.65 -7.59 10.51
N ASP A 14 -0.57 -6.28 10.70
CA ASP A 14 -1.60 -5.46 11.36
C ASP A 14 -2.52 -4.71 10.38
N ASN A 15 -2.38 -4.96 9.09
CA ASN A 15 -3.13 -4.33 8.03
C ASN A 15 -3.92 -5.38 7.24
N ASP A 16 -5.22 -5.16 7.05
CA ASP A 16 -6.12 -6.11 6.39
C ASP A 16 -5.64 -6.53 5.00
N TYR A 17 -5.10 -5.60 4.21
CA TYR A 17 -4.57 -5.90 2.89
C TYR A 17 -3.39 -6.89 2.95
N GLN A 18 -2.48 -6.74 3.91
CA GLN A 18 -1.33 -7.63 4.08
C GLN A 18 -1.77 -9.00 4.61
N VAL A 19 -2.79 -9.05 5.47
CA VAL A 19 -3.39 -10.30 5.95
C VAL A 19 -4.02 -11.06 4.78
N GLU A 20 -4.78 -10.39 3.92
CA GLU A 20 -5.39 -11.02 2.75
C GLU A 20 -4.34 -11.48 1.73
N GLN A 21 -3.24 -10.75 1.56
CA GLN A 21 -2.11 -11.21 0.73
C GLN A 21 -1.49 -12.51 1.29
N ALA A 22 -1.29 -12.57 2.61
CA ALA A 22 -0.76 -13.78 3.27
C ALA A 22 -1.71 -14.97 3.08
N ASN A 23 -3.00 -14.80 3.36
CA ASN A 23 -4.02 -15.82 3.19
C ASN A 23 -4.08 -16.35 1.75
N ALA A 24 -4.06 -15.45 0.77
CA ALA A 24 -4.05 -15.82 -0.64
C ALA A 24 -2.79 -16.59 -1.04
N ALA A 25 -1.64 -16.21 -0.48
CA ALA A 25 -0.38 -16.89 -0.73
C ALA A 25 -0.37 -18.31 -0.13
N GLU A 26 -0.90 -18.49 1.09
CA GLU A 26 -1.03 -19.81 1.75
C GLU A 26 -1.97 -20.74 0.95
N GLN A 27 -3.11 -20.22 0.50
CA GLN A 27 -4.04 -20.98 -0.34
C GLN A 27 -3.40 -21.40 -1.66
N ALA A 28 -2.66 -20.50 -2.31
CA ALA A 28 -1.94 -20.80 -3.54
C ALA A 28 -0.84 -21.84 -3.30
N ALA A 29 -0.08 -21.71 -2.21
CA ALA A 29 0.97 -22.66 -1.85
C ALA A 29 0.40 -24.06 -1.61
N GLN A 30 -0.69 -24.16 -0.86
CA GLN A 30 -1.39 -25.44 -0.64
C GLN A 30 -1.87 -26.05 -1.96
N LYS A 31 -2.52 -25.24 -2.80
CA LYS A 31 -3.04 -25.70 -4.11
C LYS A 31 -1.95 -26.23 -5.04
N HIS A 32 -0.77 -25.66 -5.00
CA HIS A 32 0.32 -25.96 -5.92
C HIS A 32 1.44 -26.81 -5.31
N GLY A 33 1.32 -27.24 -4.06
CA GLY A 33 2.33 -28.05 -3.37
C GLY A 33 3.65 -27.29 -3.17
N ILE A 34 3.58 -25.99 -2.84
CA ILE A 34 4.71 -25.10 -2.63
C ILE A 34 5.07 -25.08 -1.13
N ASP A 35 6.35 -25.20 -0.83
CA ASP A 35 6.89 -24.93 0.50
C ASP A 35 7.01 -23.41 0.69
N LEU A 36 6.08 -22.83 1.45
CA LEU A 36 5.94 -21.39 1.63
C LEU A 36 6.40 -20.96 3.02
N LYS A 37 7.23 -19.93 3.05
CA LYS A 37 7.57 -19.19 4.27
C LYS A 37 7.14 -17.73 4.12
N ILE A 38 6.36 -17.22 5.07
CA ILE A 38 5.97 -15.79 5.15
C ILE A 38 6.71 -15.15 6.32
N ILE A 39 7.28 -13.97 6.10
CA ILE A 39 7.92 -13.12 7.11
C ILE A 39 7.35 -11.71 7.04
N TYR A 40 7.32 -11.03 8.18
CA TYR A 40 6.85 -9.66 8.31
C TYR A 40 7.99 -8.77 8.80
N SER A 41 8.06 -7.56 8.27
CA SER A 41 9.14 -6.61 8.55
C SER A 41 8.74 -5.48 9.51
N ASP A 42 7.52 -5.52 10.06
CA ASP A 42 6.98 -4.55 11.02
C ASP A 42 7.08 -3.09 10.53
N ASN A 43 6.84 -2.89 9.23
CA ASN A 43 6.99 -1.60 8.54
C ASN A 43 8.41 -1.00 8.63
N ASP A 44 9.43 -1.81 8.90
CA ASP A 44 10.83 -1.41 8.97
C ASP A 44 11.63 -1.94 7.76
N ALA A 45 12.12 -1.02 6.91
CA ALA A 45 12.87 -1.35 5.71
C ALA A 45 14.25 -1.96 6.02
N ILE A 46 14.87 -1.61 7.14
CA ILE A 46 16.15 -2.18 7.58
C ILE A 46 15.93 -3.62 8.04
N ASN A 47 14.87 -3.84 8.83
CA ASN A 47 14.47 -5.18 9.24
C ASN A 47 14.17 -6.05 8.01
N GLN A 48 13.38 -5.56 7.05
CA GLN A 48 13.08 -6.28 5.80
C GLN A 48 14.35 -6.68 5.06
N SER A 49 15.27 -5.73 4.84
CA SER A 49 16.55 -5.97 4.17
C SER A 49 17.37 -7.04 4.90
N THR A 50 17.49 -6.92 6.22
CA THR A 50 18.28 -7.83 7.06
C THR A 50 17.70 -9.25 7.03
N GLN A 51 16.37 -9.40 7.19
CA GLN A 51 15.71 -10.69 7.15
C GLN A 51 15.90 -11.40 5.81
N ILE A 52 15.77 -10.67 4.69
CA ILE A 52 15.92 -11.26 3.35
C ILE A 52 17.40 -11.62 3.09
N LEU A 53 18.34 -10.73 3.41
CA LEU A 53 19.77 -11.00 3.26
C LEU A 53 20.22 -12.22 4.05
N LYS A 54 19.71 -12.38 5.27
CA LYS A 54 19.98 -13.56 6.10
C LYS A 54 19.60 -14.85 5.36
N VAL A 55 18.42 -14.90 4.75
CA VAL A 55 17.97 -16.06 3.98
C VAL A 55 18.85 -16.31 2.76
N ILE A 56 19.32 -15.26 2.07
CA ILE A 56 20.18 -15.39 0.89
C ILE A 56 21.59 -15.88 1.25
N GLN A 57 22.15 -15.42 2.39
CA GLN A 57 23.58 -15.57 2.72
C GLN A 57 23.88 -16.70 3.71
N GLU A 58 23.02 -16.90 4.71
CA GLU A 58 23.29 -17.81 5.82
C GLU A 58 22.70 -19.23 5.63
N VAL A 59 21.75 -19.38 4.73
CA VAL A 59 21.13 -20.67 4.46
C VAL A 59 21.99 -21.45 3.46
N GLU A 60 22.21 -22.74 3.72
CA GLU A 60 22.89 -23.63 2.78
C GLU A 60 22.18 -23.61 1.41
N GLU A 61 22.93 -23.79 0.33
CA GLU A 61 22.40 -23.69 -1.03
C GLU A 61 21.18 -24.62 -1.24
N ALA A 62 21.21 -25.80 -0.66
CA ALA A 62 20.12 -26.76 -0.72
C ALA A 62 18.83 -26.27 -0.04
N ASP A 63 18.91 -25.33 0.89
CA ASP A 63 17.78 -24.83 1.69
C ASP A 63 17.30 -23.44 1.24
N ARG A 64 17.97 -22.81 0.31
CA ARG A 64 17.57 -21.50 -0.22
C ARG A 64 16.21 -21.55 -0.93
N PRO A 65 15.42 -20.47 -0.86
CA PRO A 65 14.18 -20.40 -1.64
C PRO A 65 14.48 -20.32 -3.14
N ASN A 66 13.62 -20.90 -3.95
CA ASN A 66 13.69 -20.76 -5.40
C ASN A 66 13.24 -19.36 -5.87
N ALA A 67 12.38 -18.71 -5.07
CA ALA A 67 11.91 -17.36 -5.32
C ALA A 67 11.71 -16.58 -4.02
N ILE A 68 11.96 -15.28 -4.10
CA ILE A 68 11.59 -14.30 -3.09
C ILE A 68 10.56 -13.36 -3.69
N ILE A 69 9.40 -13.28 -3.05
CA ILE A 69 8.31 -12.36 -3.37
C ILE A 69 8.24 -11.36 -2.22
N PHE A 70 8.27 -10.07 -2.50
CA PHE A 70 8.21 -9.10 -1.41
C PHE A 70 7.43 -7.84 -1.77
N GLU A 71 6.76 -7.27 -0.79
CA GLU A 71 6.23 -5.92 -0.88
C GLU A 71 7.19 -4.96 -0.16
N PRO A 72 7.80 -3.98 -0.86
CA PRO A 72 8.77 -3.07 -0.25
C PRO A 72 8.15 -2.20 0.83
N VAL A 73 8.81 -2.10 1.97
CA VAL A 73 8.49 -1.10 2.99
C VAL A 73 8.89 0.28 2.50
N GLY A 74 7.93 1.21 2.48
CA GLY A 74 8.14 2.60 2.07
C GLY A 74 8.61 2.73 0.61
N GLY A 75 9.56 3.64 0.39
CA GLY A 75 10.11 3.93 -0.95
C GLY A 75 11.32 3.06 -1.33
N THR A 76 11.77 2.14 -0.47
CA THR A 76 12.97 1.34 -0.70
C THR A 76 12.62 -0.01 -1.32
N ALA A 77 12.90 -0.17 -2.59
CA ALA A 77 12.69 -1.44 -3.30
C ALA A 77 13.90 -2.40 -3.21
N LEU A 78 14.79 -2.22 -2.25
CA LEU A 78 15.92 -3.08 -1.90
C LEU A 78 16.81 -3.52 -3.11
N PRO A 79 17.37 -2.61 -3.94
CA PRO A 79 18.06 -2.98 -5.17
C PRO A 79 19.30 -3.86 -4.94
N GLN A 80 20.03 -3.66 -3.86
CA GLN A 80 21.23 -4.48 -3.55
C GLN A 80 20.86 -5.89 -3.09
N VAL A 81 19.77 -6.03 -2.33
CA VAL A 81 19.23 -7.32 -1.91
C VAL A 81 18.70 -8.10 -3.11
N ALA A 82 17.97 -7.42 -4.01
CA ALA A 82 17.50 -7.99 -5.26
C ALA A 82 18.65 -8.52 -6.13
N ARG A 83 19.71 -7.72 -6.27
CA ARG A 83 20.92 -8.13 -7.00
C ARG A 83 21.61 -9.34 -6.36
N ALA A 84 21.69 -9.39 -5.03
CA ALA A 84 22.25 -10.53 -4.30
C ALA A 84 21.43 -11.80 -4.55
N ALA A 85 20.09 -11.73 -4.44
CA ALA A 85 19.20 -12.85 -4.71
C ALA A 85 19.36 -13.37 -6.15
N VAL A 86 19.28 -12.48 -7.15
CA VAL A 86 19.38 -12.85 -8.57
C VAL A 86 20.74 -13.45 -8.90
N ASN A 87 21.84 -12.96 -8.29
CA ASN A 87 23.16 -13.54 -8.47
C ASN A 87 23.29 -14.96 -7.93
N GLN A 88 22.47 -15.34 -6.96
CA GLN A 88 22.36 -16.70 -6.41
C GLN A 88 21.33 -17.57 -7.17
N GLY A 89 20.79 -17.09 -8.30
CA GLY A 89 19.78 -17.81 -9.07
C GLY A 89 18.39 -17.81 -8.44
N ILE A 90 18.13 -16.97 -7.41
CA ILE A 90 16.85 -16.86 -6.73
C ILE A 90 15.97 -15.89 -7.54
N ALA A 91 14.77 -16.33 -7.95
CA ALA A 91 13.81 -15.47 -8.61
C ALA A 91 13.37 -14.32 -7.69
N TRP A 92 13.16 -13.15 -8.28
CA TRP A 92 12.84 -11.93 -7.53
C TRP A 92 11.54 -11.30 -8.03
N VAL A 93 10.55 -11.18 -7.15
CA VAL A 93 9.24 -10.64 -7.47
C VAL A 93 8.91 -9.49 -6.55
N VAL A 94 8.62 -8.33 -7.11
CA VAL A 94 8.17 -7.13 -6.37
C VAL A 94 6.66 -7.04 -6.44
N LEU A 95 6.00 -6.90 -5.28
CA LEU A 95 4.56 -6.71 -5.20
C LEU A 95 4.20 -5.24 -5.00
N ASN A 96 3.13 -4.82 -5.68
CA ASN A 96 2.37 -3.61 -5.39
C ASN A 96 3.19 -2.29 -5.38
N ARG A 97 4.41 -2.30 -5.93
CA ARG A 97 5.31 -1.14 -5.98
C ARG A 97 6.12 -1.12 -7.26
N GLU A 98 6.54 0.07 -7.67
CA GLU A 98 7.52 0.25 -8.73
C GLU A 98 8.93 -0.09 -8.25
N ALA A 99 9.72 -0.70 -9.14
CA ALA A 99 11.13 -1.02 -8.90
C ALA A 99 11.94 -0.81 -10.16
N THR A 100 12.60 0.33 -10.26
CA THR A 100 13.30 0.80 -11.47
C THR A 100 14.46 -0.10 -11.92
N TYR A 101 15.01 -0.90 -11.02
CA TYR A 101 16.11 -1.84 -11.30
C TYR A 101 15.66 -3.15 -11.97
N VAL A 102 14.37 -3.45 -12.03
CA VAL A 102 13.86 -4.72 -12.55
C VAL A 102 14.27 -4.99 -14.00
N PRO A 103 14.21 -4.03 -14.93
CA PRO A 103 14.70 -4.25 -16.30
C PRO A 103 16.18 -4.62 -16.36
N GLU A 104 17.03 -3.98 -15.55
CA GLU A 104 18.45 -4.27 -15.47
C GLU A 104 18.71 -5.70 -14.96
N LEU A 105 18.09 -6.08 -13.83
CA LEU A 105 18.27 -7.40 -13.26
C LEU A 105 17.71 -8.52 -14.16
N ARG A 106 16.61 -8.27 -14.84
CA ARG A 106 16.07 -9.19 -15.86
C ARG A 106 17.06 -9.42 -16.98
N GLY A 107 17.76 -8.37 -17.42
CA GLY A 107 18.80 -8.45 -18.45
C GLY A 107 19.99 -9.33 -18.08
N LEU A 108 20.24 -9.63 -16.80
CA LEU A 108 21.30 -10.54 -16.36
C LEU A 108 21.03 -12.00 -16.74
N GLY A 109 19.79 -12.39 -16.97
CA GLY A 109 19.39 -13.74 -17.39
C GLY A 109 19.68 -14.85 -16.36
N LYS A 110 19.97 -14.51 -15.10
CA LYS A 110 20.34 -15.48 -14.05
C LYS A 110 19.16 -16.10 -13.34
N ALA A 111 18.07 -15.34 -13.18
CA ALA A 111 16.82 -15.76 -12.54
C ALA A 111 15.64 -14.92 -13.07
N PRO A 112 14.39 -15.40 -12.96
CA PRO A 112 13.21 -14.59 -13.26
C PRO A 112 13.13 -13.36 -12.35
N VAL A 113 12.88 -12.17 -12.95
CA VAL A 113 12.71 -10.91 -12.22
C VAL A 113 11.52 -10.15 -12.79
N PHE A 114 10.50 -9.85 -11.97
CA PHE A 114 9.32 -9.12 -12.45
C PHE A 114 8.58 -8.41 -11.31
N ILE A 115 7.61 -7.58 -11.69
CA ILE A 115 6.73 -6.83 -10.79
C ILE A 115 5.32 -7.35 -10.99
N VAL A 116 4.58 -7.51 -9.91
CA VAL A 116 3.13 -7.73 -9.88
C VAL A 116 2.49 -6.56 -9.16
N THR A 117 1.81 -5.71 -9.90
CA THR A 117 1.17 -4.49 -9.36
C THR A 117 -0.07 -4.15 -10.17
N VAL A 118 -0.87 -3.22 -9.66
CA VAL A 118 -1.98 -2.58 -10.36
C VAL A 118 -1.54 -1.21 -10.87
N ASP A 119 -2.29 -0.63 -11.81
CA ASP A 119 -2.09 0.76 -12.24
C ASP A 119 -2.65 1.72 -11.18
N HIS A 120 -1.79 2.17 -10.29
CA HIS A 120 -2.18 3.10 -9.23
C HIS A 120 -2.58 4.48 -9.75
N ILE A 121 -2.05 4.93 -10.89
CA ILE A 121 -2.47 6.19 -11.51
C ILE A 121 -3.91 6.04 -12.00
N GLU A 122 -4.23 4.94 -12.66
CA GLU A 122 -5.59 4.67 -13.12
C GLU A 122 -6.59 4.54 -11.97
N ILE A 123 -6.21 3.89 -10.87
CA ILE A 123 -7.03 3.87 -9.64
C ILE A 123 -7.36 5.30 -9.19
N GLY A 124 -6.37 6.19 -9.18
CA GLY A 124 -6.58 7.60 -8.83
C GLY A 124 -7.52 8.34 -9.79
N ARG A 125 -7.43 8.04 -11.09
CA ARG A 125 -8.35 8.60 -12.12
C ARG A 125 -9.77 8.12 -11.91
N ILE A 126 -9.95 6.83 -11.65
CA ILE A 126 -11.27 6.24 -11.34
C ILE A 126 -11.87 6.89 -10.08
N GLN A 127 -11.09 7.10 -9.03
CA GLN A 127 -11.55 7.80 -7.83
C GLN A 127 -12.00 9.24 -8.14
N ALA A 128 -11.27 9.95 -9.01
CA ALA A 128 -11.65 11.29 -9.44
C ALA A 128 -12.99 11.30 -10.24
N GLU A 129 -13.19 10.32 -11.11
CA GLU A 129 -14.45 10.14 -11.85
C GLU A 129 -15.62 9.84 -10.92
N GLN A 130 -15.42 8.99 -9.93
CA GLN A 130 -16.43 8.71 -8.90
C GLN A 130 -16.79 9.97 -8.11
N CYS A 131 -15.79 10.74 -7.66
CA CYS A 131 -16.04 12.02 -6.99
C CYS A 131 -16.79 13.00 -7.88
N ALA A 132 -16.44 13.09 -9.16
CA ALA A 132 -17.12 13.97 -10.11
C ALA A 132 -18.59 13.54 -10.35
N ALA A 133 -18.85 12.25 -10.41
CA ALA A 133 -20.21 11.72 -10.57
C ALA A 133 -21.09 12.00 -9.34
N LEU A 134 -20.51 11.90 -8.13
CA LEU A 134 -21.21 12.20 -6.87
C LEU A 134 -21.41 13.72 -6.67
N LEU A 135 -20.50 14.54 -7.18
CA LEU A 135 -20.54 16.00 -7.07
C LEU A 135 -20.59 16.67 -8.45
N PRO A 136 -21.67 16.53 -9.23
CA PRO A 136 -21.73 17.02 -10.61
C PRO A 136 -21.65 18.55 -10.72
N ARG A 137 -21.98 19.28 -9.64
CA ARG A 137 -21.85 20.73 -9.56
C ARG A 137 -20.52 21.20 -8.99
N GLY A 138 -19.62 20.27 -8.67
CA GLY A 138 -18.40 20.52 -7.92
C GLY A 138 -18.62 20.54 -6.42
N GLY A 139 -17.55 20.76 -5.65
CA GLY A 139 -17.59 20.79 -4.20
C GLY A 139 -16.22 20.52 -3.57
N ALA A 140 -16.22 20.45 -2.24
CA ALA A 140 -15.03 20.16 -1.45
C ALA A 140 -14.98 18.68 -1.04
N VAL A 141 -13.88 18.03 -1.36
CA VAL A 141 -13.63 16.61 -1.05
C VAL A 141 -12.54 16.50 0.02
N LEU A 142 -12.86 15.94 1.17
CA LEU A 142 -11.85 15.52 2.13
C LEU A 142 -11.19 14.24 1.60
N TYR A 143 -9.95 14.36 1.13
CA TYR A 143 -9.23 13.27 0.49
C TYR A 143 -8.14 12.71 1.39
N MET A 144 -8.35 11.50 1.92
CA MET A 144 -7.38 10.78 2.74
C MET A 144 -6.43 9.99 1.84
N GLN A 145 -5.18 10.38 1.87
CA GLN A 145 -4.08 9.74 1.15
C GLN A 145 -3.29 8.82 2.06
N GLY A 146 -2.64 7.81 1.49
CA GLY A 146 -1.64 7.00 2.18
C GLY A 146 -0.34 7.76 2.49
N PRO A 147 0.70 7.06 3.00
CA PRO A 147 1.98 7.66 3.39
C PRO A 147 2.66 8.41 2.24
N SER A 148 3.28 9.54 2.56
CA SER A 148 3.89 10.43 1.56
C SER A 148 5.07 9.81 0.80
N GLU A 149 5.79 8.88 1.40
CA GLU A 149 6.92 8.15 0.80
C GLU A 149 6.49 6.96 -0.06
N ASN A 150 5.25 6.51 0.06
CA ASN A 150 4.73 5.34 -0.64
C ASN A 150 4.38 5.66 -2.10
N SER A 151 4.92 4.90 -3.07
CA SER A 151 4.68 5.13 -4.50
C SER A 151 3.21 4.97 -4.88
N ALA A 152 2.52 3.95 -4.36
CA ALA A 152 1.11 3.73 -4.64
C ALA A 152 0.24 4.92 -4.19
N ALA A 153 0.53 5.52 -3.02
CA ALA A 153 -0.17 6.71 -2.54
C ALA A 153 0.07 7.93 -3.44
N LYS A 154 1.33 8.12 -3.88
CA LYS A 154 1.70 9.20 -4.82
C LYS A 154 1.01 9.05 -6.15
N ASP A 155 1.02 7.84 -6.71
CA ASP A 155 0.45 7.56 -8.02
C ASP A 155 -1.08 7.68 -8.02
N ARG A 156 -1.76 7.20 -6.97
CA ARG A 156 -3.21 7.44 -6.79
C ARG A 156 -3.52 8.93 -6.66
N ALA A 157 -2.73 9.68 -5.88
CA ALA A 157 -2.90 11.13 -5.76
C ALA A 157 -2.65 11.85 -7.10
N LYS A 158 -1.65 11.42 -7.87
CA LYS A 158 -1.37 11.94 -9.22
C LYS A 158 -2.57 11.71 -10.15
N GLY A 159 -3.08 10.47 -10.23
CA GLY A 159 -4.25 10.15 -11.06
C GLY A 159 -5.49 10.94 -10.66
N MET A 160 -5.74 11.12 -9.36
CA MET A 160 -6.80 11.98 -8.84
C MET A 160 -6.65 13.43 -9.34
N LEU A 161 -5.45 13.99 -9.24
CA LEU A 161 -5.20 15.38 -9.67
C LEU A 161 -5.28 15.57 -11.19
N GLU A 162 -4.85 14.57 -11.97
CA GLU A 162 -4.92 14.61 -13.44
C GLU A 162 -6.36 14.59 -13.95
N LYS A 163 -7.25 13.85 -13.29
CA LYS A 163 -8.59 13.58 -13.82
C LYS A 163 -9.70 14.38 -13.16
N LYS A 164 -9.51 14.86 -11.93
CA LYS A 164 -10.55 15.63 -11.23
C LYS A 164 -10.91 16.89 -12.01
N PRO A 165 -12.20 17.25 -12.15
CA PRO A 165 -12.60 18.52 -12.73
C PRO A 165 -12.16 19.71 -11.86
N ALA A 166 -12.02 20.88 -12.49
CA ALA A 166 -11.51 22.09 -11.83
C ALA A 166 -12.36 22.57 -10.65
N ASN A 167 -13.67 22.30 -10.68
CA ASN A 167 -14.63 22.67 -9.65
C ASN A 167 -14.65 21.71 -8.44
N LEU A 168 -13.85 20.65 -8.43
CA LEU A 168 -13.60 19.83 -7.23
C LEU A 168 -12.35 20.31 -6.48
N HIS A 169 -12.53 20.65 -5.20
CA HIS A 169 -11.48 21.16 -4.32
C HIS A 169 -11.08 20.09 -3.31
N LEU A 170 -9.82 19.65 -3.32
CA LEU A 170 -9.33 18.62 -2.42
C LEU A 170 -8.78 19.24 -1.13
N ILE A 171 -9.24 18.72 0.00
CA ILE A 171 -8.67 18.94 1.33
C ILE A 171 -7.92 17.66 1.68
N ASN A 172 -6.59 17.70 1.61
CA ASN A 172 -5.77 16.50 1.74
C ASN A 172 -5.39 16.21 3.18
N LEU A 173 -5.65 14.99 3.63
CA LEU A 173 -5.12 14.41 4.87
C LEU A 173 -4.22 13.22 4.54
N LYS A 174 -3.38 12.82 5.49
CA LYS A 174 -2.46 11.69 5.36
C LYS A 174 -2.73 10.64 6.43
N GLY A 175 -2.85 9.39 6.00
CA GLY A 175 -2.89 8.20 6.85
C GLY A 175 -1.72 7.26 6.58
N GLN A 176 -1.75 6.09 7.20
CA GLN A 176 -0.74 5.05 7.11
C GLN A 176 -1.35 3.69 6.69
N TRP A 177 -2.36 3.71 5.82
CA TRP A 177 -3.11 2.55 5.34
C TRP A 177 -3.85 1.77 6.44
N THR A 178 -4.11 2.41 7.59
CA THR A 178 -4.83 1.80 8.70
C THR A 178 -5.99 2.68 9.15
N GLU A 179 -7.03 2.06 9.67
CA GLU A 179 -8.20 2.71 10.26
C GLU A 179 -7.78 3.70 11.35
N GLU A 180 -6.94 3.25 12.29
CA GLU A 180 -6.49 4.07 13.41
C GLU A 180 -5.72 5.33 12.97
N SER A 181 -4.87 5.20 11.94
CA SER A 181 -4.11 6.34 11.42
C SER A 181 -5.01 7.41 10.80
N ALA A 182 -6.01 7.00 10.04
CA ALA A 182 -6.99 7.91 9.45
C ALA A 182 -7.87 8.56 10.53
N GLN A 183 -8.34 7.78 11.51
CA GLN A 183 -9.10 8.29 12.64
C GLN A 183 -8.30 9.37 13.42
N ARG A 184 -7.02 9.12 13.73
CA ARG A 184 -6.14 10.11 14.36
C ARG A 184 -5.97 11.37 13.51
N ALA A 185 -5.77 11.23 12.20
CA ALA A 185 -5.61 12.36 11.30
C ALA A 185 -6.86 13.25 11.27
N VAL A 186 -8.05 12.66 11.19
CA VAL A 186 -9.31 13.40 11.20
C VAL A 186 -9.56 14.04 12.57
N ARG A 187 -9.35 13.34 13.68
CA ARG A 187 -9.46 13.92 15.03
C ARG A 187 -8.54 15.15 15.21
N SER A 188 -7.33 15.08 14.67
CA SER A 188 -6.40 16.21 14.71
C SER A 188 -6.87 17.37 13.84
N TRP A 189 -7.37 17.08 12.64
CA TRP A 189 -7.92 18.06 11.71
C TRP A 189 -9.16 18.76 12.29
N LEU A 190 -10.07 18.03 12.94
CA LEU A 190 -11.27 18.58 13.59
C LEU A 190 -10.95 19.58 14.71
N LYS A 191 -9.79 19.50 15.35
CA LYS A 191 -9.35 20.44 16.39
C LYS A 191 -8.87 21.78 15.84
N LEU A 192 -8.61 21.89 14.54
CA LEU A 192 -8.14 23.14 13.94
C LEU A 192 -9.29 24.17 13.87
N THR A 193 -8.99 25.40 14.20
CA THR A 193 -9.97 26.52 14.16
C THR A 193 -10.50 26.75 12.74
N THR A 194 -9.68 26.49 11.71
CA THR A 194 -10.05 26.59 10.30
C THR A 194 -11.11 25.58 9.90
N THR A 195 -11.12 24.40 10.52
CA THR A 195 -12.08 23.31 10.21
C THR A 195 -13.52 23.68 10.53
N ARG A 196 -13.74 24.50 11.54
CA ARG A 196 -15.09 24.94 11.94
C ARG A 196 -15.86 25.65 10.82
N LYS A 197 -15.15 26.29 9.89
CA LYS A 197 -15.75 27.01 8.74
C LYS A 197 -15.64 26.23 7.44
N THR A 198 -15.00 25.06 7.46
CA THR A 198 -14.80 24.25 6.25
C THR A 198 -16.07 23.49 5.94
N VAL A 199 -16.54 23.60 4.71
CA VAL A 199 -17.61 22.77 4.19
C VAL A 199 -16.95 21.58 3.47
N ILE A 200 -17.46 20.38 3.72
CA ILE A 200 -17.09 19.17 2.98
C ILE A 200 -18.35 18.59 2.40
N ASP A 201 -18.32 18.31 1.11
CA ASP A 201 -19.44 17.74 0.37
C ASP A 201 -19.25 16.24 0.12
N LEU A 202 -18.01 15.74 0.23
CA LEU A 202 -17.69 14.33 0.03
C LEU A 202 -16.42 13.95 0.80
N VAL A 203 -16.37 12.72 1.26
CA VAL A 203 -15.16 12.08 1.81
C VAL A 203 -14.69 11.01 0.84
N ALA A 204 -13.42 11.03 0.50
CA ALA A 204 -12.77 10.01 -0.31
C ALA A 204 -11.46 9.54 0.36
N ALA A 205 -11.18 8.25 0.29
CA ALA A 205 -9.96 7.66 0.84
C ALA A 205 -9.29 6.75 -0.19
N GLN A 206 -7.99 6.60 -0.08
CA GLN A 206 -7.24 5.74 -1.01
C GLN A 206 -7.38 4.25 -0.70
N ASP A 207 -7.90 3.87 0.48
CA ASP A 207 -8.30 2.51 0.83
C ASP A 207 -9.50 2.49 1.78
N ASP A 208 -10.07 1.29 1.97
CA ASP A 208 -11.28 1.07 2.75
C ASP A 208 -11.04 1.23 4.27
N ALA A 209 -9.89 0.75 4.77
CA ALA A 209 -9.54 0.86 6.17
C ALA A 209 -9.48 2.32 6.63
N MET A 210 -8.85 3.18 5.82
CA MET A 210 -8.82 4.61 6.11
C MET A 210 -10.20 5.26 6.01
N ALA A 211 -11.07 4.82 5.08
CA ALA A 211 -12.44 5.33 4.98
C ALA A 211 -13.24 5.01 6.25
N ILE A 212 -13.11 3.80 6.78
CA ILE A 212 -13.73 3.41 8.06
C ILE A 212 -13.21 4.28 9.20
N GLY A 213 -11.89 4.51 9.25
CA GLY A 213 -11.26 5.37 10.26
C GLY A 213 -11.77 6.81 10.26
N ILE A 214 -11.97 7.39 9.07
CA ILE A 214 -12.59 8.72 8.92
C ILE A 214 -14.00 8.73 9.51
N ARG A 215 -14.82 7.75 9.12
CA ARG A 215 -16.21 7.64 9.59
C ARG A 215 -16.27 7.52 11.11
N LYS A 216 -15.42 6.69 11.72
CA LYS A 216 -15.34 6.55 13.18
C LYS A 216 -14.98 7.88 13.86
N ALA A 217 -14.00 8.62 13.31
CA ALA A 217 -13.65 9.92 13.87
C ALA A 217 -14.81 10.93 13.88
N PHE A 218 -15.63 10.95 12.83
CA PHE A 218 -16.81 11.81 12.77
C PHE A 218 -17.92 11.34 13.73
N GLN A 219 -18.11 10.03 13.90
CA GLN A 219 -19.07 9.48 14.86
C GLN A 219 -18.76 9.84 16.31
N GLU A 220 -17.50 10.08 16.63
CA GLU A 220 -17.03 10.46 17.97
C GLU A 220 -17.14 11.96 18.29
N VAL A 221 -17.58 12.79 17.35
CA VAL A 221 -17.81 14.21 17.60
C VAL A 221 -18.89 14.36 18.66
N PRO A 222 -18.58 14.99 19.84
CA PRO A 222 -19.51 15.01 20.97
C PRO A 222 -20.80 15.81 20.70
N ASN A 223 -20.68 16.90 19.95
CA ASN A 223 -21.84 17.73 19.60
C ASN A 223 -22.63 17.08 18.47
N GLU A 224 -23.91 16.80 18.73
CA GLU A 224 -24.80 16.08 17.81
C GLU A 224 -25.00 16.83 16.49
N VAL A 225 -25.25 18.12 16.53
CA VAL A 225 -25.45 18.96 15.32
C VAL A 225 -24.17 19.01 14.48
N GLU A 226 -23.00 19.09 15.13
CA GLU A 226 -21.71 19.08 14.46
C GLU A 226 -21.39 17.69 13.88
N ARG A 227 -21.75 16.63 14.60
CA ARG A 227 -21.59 15.24 14.16
C ARG A 227 -22.46 14.93 12.94
N GLU A 228 -23.73 15.31 12.95
CA GLU A 228 -24.64 15.14 11.82
C GLU A 228 -24.14 15.86 10.56
N ARG A 229 -23.55 17.03 10.73
CA ARG A 229 -22.95 17.77 9.62
C ARG A 229 -21.86 16.97 8.89
N TRP A 230 -21.14 16.07 9.58
CA TRP A 230 -20.05 15.28 9.00
C TRP A 230 -20.50 13.91 8.48
N LEU A 231 -21.69 13.44 8.87
CA LEU A 231 -22.20 12.11 8.56
C LEU A 231 -23.36 12.12 7.56
N SER A 232 -23.94 13.30 7.28
CA SER A 232 -24.98 13.51 6.28
C SER A 232 -24.40 13.68 4.88
#